data_d07299c740c9886198e16930cd3634ba
#
_entry.id   d07299c740c9886198e16930cd3634ba
#
_cell.length_a   1.000
_cell.length_b   1.000
_cell.length_c   1.000
_cell.angle_alpha   90.00
_cell.angle_beta   90.00
_cell.angle_gamma   90.00
#
_symmetry.space_group_name_H-M   'P 1'
#
loop_
_entity.id
_entity.type
_entity.pdbx_description
1 polymer ?
#
loop_
_entity_poly.entity_id
_entity_poly.type
_entity_poly.pdbx_seq_one_letter_code
_entity_poly.pdbx_strand_id
1 'polypeptide(L)'
;GREKLQKLNLDKTITLQYGDAETCDLADNSMDAITVGFGVRNFENLEKGLANMLRILKPGGQLCVLEFSSPQQFPVKQFYKFHFKYITPTLGRMFSKDTRAYTYLPESIKAFPDNERFTAILEKVGYKKASFSSVGLGLAAIYMAEK
;
A
#
# COMPACT_ATOMS: atom_id res chain seq x y z
N GLY A 1 2.09 -17.34 -9.95
CA GLY A 1 0.74 -16.78 -9.98
C GLY A 1 -0.19 -17.61 -10.85
N ARG A 2 0.09 -17.74 -12.15
CA ARG A 2 -0.78 -18.43 -13.13
C ARG A 2 -1.08 -19.88 -12.76
N GLU A 3 -0.07 -20.67 -12.42
CA GLU A 3 -0.25 -22.07 -11.99
C GLU A 3 -1.16 -22.21 -10.76
N LYS A 4 -1.06 -21.25 -9.80
CA LYS A 4 -1.94 -21.26 -8.63
C LYS A 4 -3.39 -20.97 -9.01
N LEU A 5 -3.63 -20.05 -9.95
CA LEU A 5 -4.98 -19.77 -10.43
C LEU A 5 -5.59 -20.98 -11.14
N GLN A 6 -4.84 -21.67 -11.99
CA GLN A 6 -5.28 -22.88 -12.65
C GLN A 6 -5.64 -23.99 -11.65
N LYS A 7 -4.77 -24.25 -10.67
CA LYS A 7 -5.03 -25.25 -9.62
C LYS A 7 -6.28 -24.96 -8.79
N LEU A 8 -6.66 -23.68 -8.67
CA LEU A 8 -7.85 -23.24 -7.93
C LEU A 8 -9.07 -23.01 -8.84
N ASN A 9 -8.99 -23.29 -10.15
CA ASN A 9 -10.01 -23.01 -11.15
C ASN A 9 -10.45 -21.53 -11.18
N LEU A 10 -9.52 -20.59 -10.89
CA LEU A 10 -9.76 -19.15 -10.87
C LEU A 10 -9.22 -18.43 -12.11
N ASP A 11 -8.60 -19.14 -13.04
CA ASP A 11 -8.01 -18.61 -14.27
C ASP A 11 -9.02 -17.98 -15.24
N LYS A 12 -10.29 -18.39 -15.16
CA LYS A 12 -11.40 -17.78 -15.92
C LYS A 12 -11.96 -16.50 -15.29
N THR A 13 -11.70 -16.28 -13.98
CA THR A 13 -12.24 -15.15 -13.23
C THR A 13 -11.17 -14.09 -12.97
N ILE A 14 -9.90 -14.50 -12.82
CA ILE A 14 -8.79 -13.63 -12.48
C ILE A 14 -7.78 -13.59 -13.63
N THR A 15 -7.57 -12.40 -14.16
CA THR A 15 -6.54 -12.15 -15.18
C THR A 15 -5.30 -11.53 -14.51
N LEU A 16 -4.13 -12.16 -14.70
CA LEU A 16 -2.85 -11.62 -14.26
C LEU A 16 -2.21 -10.84 -15.40
N GLN A 17 -1.97 -9.56 -15.15
CA GLN A 17 -1.24 -8.67 -16.05
C GLN A 17 0.08 -8.23 -15.42
N TYR A 18 1.08 -8.02 -16.26
CA TYR A 18 2.28 -7.29 -15.89
C TYR A 18 2.03 -5.81 -16.13
N GLY A 19 2.38 -4.96 -15.18
CA GLY A 19 2.19 -3.51 -15.32
C GLY A 19 2.73 -2.75 -14.13
N ASP A 20 2.90 -1.46 -14.35
CA ASP A 20 3.24 -0.47 -13.34
C ASP A 20 2.01 0.39 -13.08
N ALA A 21 1.70 0.65 -11.81
CA ALA A 21 0.55 1.45 -11.41
C ALA A 21 0.61 2.90 -11.92
N GLU A 22 1.82 3.45 -12.12
CA GLU A 22 2.02 4.81 -12.61
C GLU A 22 1.80 4.96 -14.12
N THR A 23 1.88 3.84 -14.86
CA THR A 23 1.81 3.84 -16.33
C THR A 23 0.86 2.79 -16.89
N CYS A 24 0.04 2.16 -16.02
CA CYS A 24 -0.89 1.11 -16.42
C CYS A 24 -1.86 1.62 -17.51
N ASP A 25 -1.87 0.92 -18.65
CA ASP A 25 -2.68 1.25 -19.83
C ASP A 25 -4.05 0.54 -19.80
N LEU A 26 -4.78 0.74 -18.70
CA LEU A 26 -6.18 0.36 -18.64
C LEU A 26 -7.05 1.54 -19.08
N ALA A 27 -8.21 1.22 -19.69
CA ALA A 27 -9.12 2.25 -20.17
C ALA A 27 -9.67 3.12 -19.03
N ASP A 28 -9.95 4.39 -19.33
CA ASP A 28 -10.60 5.30 -18.42
C ASP A 28 -11.96 4.74 -17.98
N ASN A 29 -12.33 4.94 -16.72
CA ASN A 29 -13.62 4.54 -16.16
C ASN A 29 -13.96 3.05 -16.41
N SER A 30 -12.98 2.16 -16.33
CA SER A 30 -13.13 0.74 -16.60
C SER A 30 -13.34 -0.12 -15.36
N MET A 31 -12.87 0.33 -14.18
CA MET A 31 -12.87 -0.45 -12.95
C MET A 31 -13.90 0.07 -11.95
N ASP A 32 -14.64 -0.84 -11.31
CA ASP A 32 -15.58 -0.51 -10.23
C ASP A 32 -14.86 -0.26 -8.91
N ALA A 33 -13.76 -0.97 -8.67
CA ALA A 33 -12.92 -0.81 -7.49
C ALA A 33 -11.45 -1.14 -7.80
N ILE A 34 -10.55 -0.50 -7.05
CA ILE A 34 -9.11 -0.81 -7.06
C ILE A 34 -8.69 -1.11 -5.62
N THR A 35 -7.96 -2.20 -5.43
CA THR A 35 -7.37 -2.55 -4.13
C THR A 35 -5.87 -2.66 -4.26
N VAL A 36 -5.14 -2.08 -3.29
CA VAL A 36 -3.67 -2.14 -3.23
C VAL A 36 -3.24 -2.61 -1.85
N GLY A 37 -2.50 -3.72 -1.79
CA GLY A 37 -1.94 -4.24 -0.54
C GLY A 37 -0.42 -4.07 -0.52
N PHE A 38 0.10 -3.24 0.41
CA PHE A 38 1.51 -3.03 0.68
C PHE A 38 2.35 -2.61 -0.54
N GLY A 39 1.74 -1.85 -1.46
CA GLY A 39 2.35 -1.47 -2.73
C GLY A 39 2.59 0.01 -2.91
N VAL A 40 1.70 0.88 -2.41
CA VAL A 40 1.75 2.33 -2.72
C VAL A 40 3.00 3.03 -2.19
N ARG A 41 3.60 2.56 -1.10
CA ARG A 41 4.85 3.11 -0.57
C ARG A 41 6.04 2.92 -1.50
N ASN A 42 5.93 2.01 -2.47
CA ASN A 42 6.99 1.69 -3.44
C ASN A 42 6.84 2.47 -4.76
N PHE A 43 5.82 3.31 -4.90
CA PHE A 43 5.67 4.14 -6.09
C PHE A 43 6.81 5.15 -6.18
N GLU A 44 7.39 5.29 -7.34
CA GLU A 44 8.40 6.32 -7.61
C GLU A 44 7.77 7.72 -7.53
N ASN A 45 6.56 7.86 -8.10
CA ASN A 45 5.75 9.06 -8.00
C ASN A 45 4.34 8.70 -7.49
N LEU A 46 4.13 8.88 -6.19
CA LEU A 46 2.89 8.51 -5.52
C LEU A 46 1.66 9.21 -6.11
N GLU A 47 1.74 10.53 -6.34
CA GLU A 47 0.62 11.31 -6.88
C GLU A 47 0.27 10.87 -8.30
N LYS A 48 1.27 10.57 -9.12
CA LYS A 48 1.06 10.05 -10.49
C LYS A 48 0.37 8.69 -10.49
N GLY A 49 0.82 7.75 -9.65
CA GLY A 49 0.17 6.44 -9.53
C GLY A 49 -1.27 6.54 -9.06
N LEU A 50 -1.53 7.37 -8.04
CA LEU A 50 -2.87 7.62 -7.55
C LEU A 50 -3.77 8.30 -8.60
N ALA A 51 -3.23 9.27 -9.37
CA ALA A 51 -3.96 9.92 -10.45
C ALA A 51 -4.32 8.94 -11.57
N ASN A 52 -3.40 8.03 -11.91
CA ASN A 52 -3.68 6.98 -12.89
C ASN A 52 -4.77 6.01 -12.40
N MET A 53 -4.75 5.61 -11.13
CA MET A 53 -5.81 4.81 -10.53
C MET A 53 -7.15 5.55 -10.52
N LEU A 54 -7.17 6.84 -10.22
CA LEU A 54 -8.37 7.67 -10.29
C LEU A 54 -8.94 7.72 -11.69
N ARG A 55 -8.10 7.86 -12.73
CA ARG A 55 -8.50 7.82 -14.14
C ARG A 55 -9.23 6.52 -14.49
N ILE A 56 -8.68 5.40 -14.06
CA ILE A 56 -9.17 4.05 -14.36
C ILE A 56 -10.48 3.73 -13.63
N LEU A 57 -10.70 4.26 -12.42
CA LEU A 57 -11.95 4.07 -11.67
C LEU A 57 -13.12 4.70 -12.40
N LYS A 58 -14.28 4.04 -12.39
CA LYS A 58 -15.57 4.60 -12.80
C LYS A 58 -16.01 5.70 -11.84
N PRO A 59 -16.87 6.64 -12.26
CA PRO A 59 -17.54 7.56 -11.33
C PRO A 59 -18.25 6.78 -10.20
N GLY A 60 -17.96 7.14 -8.94
CA GLY A 60 -18.43 6.42 -7.75
C GLY A 60 -17.64 5.14 -7.43
N GLY A 61 -16.64 4.80 -8.24
CA GLY A 61 -15.74 3.67 -7.97
C GLY A 61 -14.85 3.91 -6.77
N GLN A 62 -14.43 2.84 -6.10
CA GLN A 62 -13.73 2.90 -4.82
C GLN A 62 -12.27 2.49 -4.91
N LEU A 63 -11.40 3.24 -4.22
CA LEU A 63 -10.02 2.87 -3.93
C LEU A 63 -9.94 2.36 -2.50
N CYS A 64 -9.33 1.17 -2.31
CA CYS A 64 -8.98 0.63 -1.01
C CYS A 64 -7.48 0.35 -0.96
N VAL A 65 -6.76 0.97 -0.04
CA VAL A 65 -5.31 0.77 0.15
C VAL A 65 -5.07 0.23 1.55
N LEU A 66 -4.41 -0.93 1.65
CA LEU A 66 -3.84 -1.43 2.89
C LEU A 66 -2.33 -1.19 2.84
N GLU A 67 -1.81 -0.40 3.79
CA GLU A 67 -0.38 -0.08 3.83
C GLU A 67 0.13 -0.03 5.26
N PHE A 68 1.43 -0.21 5.44
CA PHE A 68 2.06 -0.03 6.74
C PHE A 68 1.97 1.41 7.20
N SER A 69 1.78 1.58 8.50
CA SER A 69 1.80 2.87 9.17
C SER A 69 2.65 2.81 10.45
N SER A 70 2.91 3.96 11.02
CA SER A 70 3.70 4.07 12.25
C SER A 70 2.76 4.25 13.45
N PRO A 71 2.80 3.35 14.45
CA PRO A 71 2.00 3.50 15.66
C PRO A 71 2.26 4.83 16.35
N GLN A 72 1.19 5.52 16.75
CA GLN A 72 1.28 6.80 17.42
C GLN A 72 1.06 6.71 18.95
N GLN A 73 0.40 5.64 19.41
CA GLN A 73 -0.02 5.50 20.80
C GLN A 73 1.07 4.86 21.68
N PHE A 74 1.16 5.34 22.92
CA PHE A 74 1.91 4.68 23.99
C PHE A 74 1.16 3.42 24.47
N PRO A 75 1.85 2.31 24.79
CA PRO A 75 3.29 2.03 24.69
C PRO A 75 3.75 1.47 23.32
N VAL A 76 2.82 1.22 22.38
CA VAL A 76 3.09 0.54 21.10
C VAL A 76 4.15 1.26 20.29
N LYS A 77 4.12 2.59 20.25
CA LYS A 77 5.11 3.43 19.57
C LYS A 77 6.53 3.17 20.05
N GLN A 78 6.72 3.00 21.36
CA GLN A 78 8.03 2.76 21.97
C GLN A 78 8.54 1.36 21.64
N PHE A 79 7.67 0.34 21.76
CA PHE A 79 7.98 -1.03 21.37
C PHE A 79 8.33 -1.14 19.89
N TYR A 80 7.56 -0.49 19.02
CA TYR A 80 7.83 -0.44 17.60
C TYR A 80 9.21 0.15 17.29
N LYS A 81 9.52 1.33 17.87
CA LYS A 81 10.83 1.98 17.70
C LYS A 81 11.97 1.11 18.20
N PHE A 82 11.81 0.46 19.36
CA PHE A 82 12.81 -0.44 19.92
C PHE A 82 13.03 -1.66 19.03
N HIS A 83 11.92 -2.29 18.57
CA HIS A 83 11.97 -3.46 17.70
C HIS A 83 12.71 -3.16 16.38
N PHE A 84 12.35 -2.11 15.69
CA PHE A 84 12.98 -1.76 14.42
C PHE A 84 14.41 -1.22 14.57
N LYS A 85 14.75 -0.63 15.70
CA LYS A 85 16.12 -0.12 15.96
C LYS A 85 17.10 -1.22 16.36
N TYR A 86 16.66 -2.21 17.12
CA TYR A 86 17.56 -3.19 17.74
C TYR A 86 17.30 -4.62 17.32
N ILE A 87 16.03 -5.06 17.28
CA ILE A 87 15.68 -6.47 17.03
C ILE A 87 15.78 -6.79 15.54
N THR A 88 15.13 -6.02 14.68
CA THR A 88 15.09 -6.28 13.23
C THR A 88 16.49 -6.34 12.60
N PRO A 89 17.43 -5.38 12.84
CA PRO A 89 18.77 -5.47 12.28
C PRO A 89 19.57 -6.66 12.80
N THR A 90 19.38 -7.00 14.08
CA THR A 90 20.09 -8.15 14.71
C THR A 90 19.63 -9.45 14.10
N LEU A 91 18.33 -9.68 13.98
CA LEU A 91 17.77 -10.85 13.31
C LEU A 91 18.17 -10.92 11.84
N GLY A 92 18.13 -9.78 11.13
CA GLY A 92 18.57 -9.70 9.75
C GLY A 92 20.01 -10.17 9.54
N ARG A 93 20.92 -9.78 10.43
CA ARG A 93 22.33 -10.23 10.40
C ARG A 93 22.50 -11.71 10.72
N MET A 94 21.65 -12.29 11.59
CA MET A 94 21.75 -13.68 12.00
C MET A 94 21.16 -14.65 10.96
N PHE A 95 20.08 -14.29 10.31
CA PHE A 95 19.29 -15.22 9.50
C PHE A 95 19.28 -14.95 8.00
N SER A 96 19.75 -13.78 7.54
CA SER A 96 19.73 -13.43 6.12
C SER A 96 21.10 -13.03 5.60
N LYS A 97 21.44 -13.57 4.42
CA LYS A 97 22.60 -13.11 3.63
C LYS A 97 22.33 -11.75 2.94
N ASP A 98 21.06 -11.38 2.78
CA ASP A 98 20.65 -10.10 2.20
C ASP A 98 20.09 -9.17 3.30
N THR A 99 20.96 -8.30 3.79
CA THR A 99 20.62 -7.31 4.83
C THR A 99 19.81 -6.14 4.29
N ARG A 100 19.75 -5.95 2.97
CA ARG A 100 19.05 -4.81 2.32
C ARG A 100 17.56 -4.83 2.56
N ALA A 101 16.92 -6.00 2.51
CA ALA A 101 15.47 -6.13 2.76
C ALA A 101 15.07 -5.67 4.17
N TYR A 102 15.93 -5.91 5.16
CA TYR A 102 15.67 -5.55 6.57
C TYR A 102 15.90 -4.06 6.90
N THR A 103 16.68 -3.35 6.08
CA THR A 103 16.84 -1.88 6.18
C THR A 103 15.81 -1.15 5.33
N TYR A 104 15.49 -1.66 4.15
CA TYR A 104 14.56 -1.04 3.21
C TYR A 104 13.13 -0.92 3.80
N LEU A 105 12.62 -1.97 4.45
CA LEU A 105 11.24 -1.95 4.96
C LEU A 105 11.02 -0.84 6.01
N PRO A 106 11.83 -0.70 7.07
CA PRO A 106 11.67 0.39 8.02
C PRO A 106 11.83 1.78 7.40
N GLU A 107 12.74 1.93 6.45
CA GLU A 107 12.97 3.20 5.76
C GLU A 107 11.79 3.59 4.87
N SER A 108 11.26 2.64 4.09
CA SER A 108 10.09 2.89 3.23
C SER A 108 8.83 3.22 4.04
N ILE A 109 8.61 2.54 5.18
CA ILE A 109 7.49 2.86 6.08
C ILE A 109 7.65 4.28 6.65
N LYS A 110 8.85 4.64 7.07
CA LYS A 110 9.12 5.98 7.64
C LYS A 110 8.96 7.10 6.61
N ALA A 111 9.33 6.84 5.36
CA ALA A 111 9.22 7.80 4.26
C ALA A 111 7.77 7.96 3.76
N PHE A 112 6.94 6.93 3.93
CA PHE A 112 5.56 6.95 3.45
C PHE A 112 4.72 7.97 4.23
N PRO A 113 3.93 8.83 3.55
CA PRO A 113 3.04 9.80 4.18
C PRO A 113 1.78 9.11 4.71
N ASP A 114 1.88 8.45 5.85
CA ASP A 114 0.78 7.67 6.44
C ASP A 114 -0.34 8.52 7.08
N ASN A 115 -1.48 7.88 7.36
CA ASN A 115 -2.64 8.41 8.05
C ASN A 115 -3.22 9.69 7.37
N GLU A 116 -3.35 10.79 8.10
CA GLU A 116 -3.92 12.05 7.59
C GLU A 116 -3.13 12.63 6.42
N ARG A 117 -1.82 12.39 6.37
CA ARG A 117 -0.99 12.87 5.26
C ARG A 117 -1.32 12.16 3.95
N PHE A 118 -1.62 10.86 4.01
CA PHE A 118 -2.00 10.12 2.82
C PHE A 118 -3.42 10.43 2.35
N THR A 119 -4.38 10.60 3.27
CA THR A 119 -5.74 11.06 2.90
C THR A 119 -5.73 12.44 2.27
N ALA A 120 -4.91 13.37 2.77
CA ALA A 120 -4.74 14.69 2.15
C ALA A 120 -4.16 14.61 0.72
N ILE A 121 -3.25 13.66 0.46
CA ILE A 121 -2.74 13.41 -0.90
C ILE A 121 -3.86 12.85 -1.80
N LEU A 122 -4.68 11.92 -1.31
CA LEU A 122 -5.83 11.40 -2.05
C LEU A 122 -6.78 12.53 -2.46
N GLU A 123 -7.14 13.41 -1.52
CA GLU A 123 -8.00 14.57 -1.78
C GLU A 123 -7.37 15.55 -2.79
N LYS A 124 -6.06 15.83 -2.65
CA LYS A 124 -5.30 16.67 -3.58
C LYS A 124 -5.31 16.11 -5.00
N VAL A 125 -5.23 14.80 -5.16
CA VAL A 125 -5.28 14.10 -6.46
C VAL A 125 -6.69 14.15 -7.07
N GLY A 126 -7.74 14.34 -6.27
CA GLY A 126 -9.12 14.46 -6.72
C GLY A 126 -10.07 13.38 -6.22
N TYR A 127 -9.62 12.50 -5.33
CA TYR A 127 -10.51 11.55 -4.65
C TYR A 127 -11.42 12.27 -3.66
N LYS A 128 -12.60 11.70 -3.44
CA LYS A 128 -13.61 12.18 -2.48
C LYS A 128 -13.70 11.22 -1.31
N LYS A 129 -14.26 11.70 -0.18
CA LYS A 129 -14.53 10.88 1.02
C LYS A 129 -13.31 10.08 1.50
N ALA A 130 -12.11 10.65 1.34
CA ALA A 130 -10.89 10.00 1.79
C ALA A 130 -10.92 9.82 3.31
N SER A 131 -10.69 8.60 3.76
CA SER A 131 -10.69 8.23 5.18
C SER A 131 -9.68 7.12 5.44
N PHE A 132 -9.31 6.91 6.69
CA PHE A 132 -8.48 5.78 7.07
C PHE A 132 -8.94 5.15 8.40
N SER A 133 -8.60 3.88 8.56
CA SER A 133 -8.81 3.12 9.79
C SER A 133 -7.53 2.39 10.16
N SER A 134 -7.08 2.59 11.39
CA SER A 134 -5.89 1.91 11.94
C SER A 134 -6.16 0.42 12.17
N VAL A 135 -5.19 -0.41 11.82
CA VAL A 135 -5.22 -1.87 11.99
C VAL A 135 -3.97 -2.31 12.76
N GLY A 136 -4.11 -3.37 13.58
CA GLY A 136 -2.97 -3.96 14.29
C GLY A 136 -2.27 -2.97 15.23
N LEU A 137 -3.03 -2.24 16.05
CA LEU A 137 -2.50 -1.24 16.98
C LEU A 137 -1.73 -0.09 16.29
N GLY A 138 -2.06 0.20 15.03
CA GLY A 138 -1.42 1.25 14.25
C GLY A 138 -0.19 0.79 13.44
N LEU A 139 0.02 -0.51 13.30
CA LEU A 139 1.10 -1.06 12.45
C LEU A 139 0.76 -0.99 10.95
N ALA A 140 -0.52 -0.92 10.65
CA ALA A 140 -1.04 -0.72 9.30
C ALA A 140 -2.28 0.17 9.33
N ALA A 141 -2.66 0.70 8.19
CA ALA A 141 -3.90 1.42 8.00
C ALA A 141 -4.59 0.97 6.71
N ILE A 142 -5.92 0.94 6.74
CA ILE A 142 -6.77 0.79 5.56
C ILE A 142 -7.27 2.18 5.20
N TYR A 143 -7.01 2.59 3.98
CA TYR A 143 -7.49 3.86 3.42
C TYR A 143 -8.59 3.56 2.42
N MET A 144 -9.66 4.34 2.48
CA MET A 144 -10.80 4.27 1.56
C MET A 144 -11.01 5.64 0.93
N ALA A 145 -11.27 5.66 -0.37
CA ALA A 145 -11.62 6.87 -1.09
C ALA A 145 -12.50 6.56 -2.31
N GLU A 146 -13.23 7.55 -2.81
CA GLU A 146 -14.17 7.45 -3.93
C GLU A 146 -13.78 8.42 -5.05
N LYS A 147 -13.99 8.01 -6.30
CA LYS A 147 -13.86 8.91 -7.46
C LYS A 147 -15.00 9.91 -7.55
#